data_7a74b390e59d5edfd4bc66b078cefbd6
#
_entry.id   7a74b390e59d5edfd4bc66b078cefbd6
#
_cell.length_a   1.000
_cell.length_b   1.000
_cell.length_c   1.000
_cell.angle_alpha   90.00
_cell.angle_beta   90.00
_cell.angle_gamma   90.00
#
_symmetry.space_group_name_H-M   'P 1'
#
loop_
_entity.id
_entity.type
_entity.pdbx_description
1 polymer ?
#
loop_
_entity_poly.entity_id
_entity_poly.type
_entity_poly.pdbx_seq_one_letter_code
_entity_poly.pdbx_strand_id
1 'polypeptide(L)'
;MTDATLLYEQLCDAFNRRNWRQALNLAGKVRVFAPREPSVYYIAGISSLEMQNIQQALGCLKMAASLAPERADYGAALARAFTFANLFRDAKAAADSAWKLSPVDASTLDTLGVVYSQVGSYETAVEVFRKVVALTPDHAPYRYNLATSLIAAGRIDEAELEIEACLALDPRYWRAHLTLAQLRRQTPECNHIARLDTLLDSVGDVRTDSSPLVCLNMALSKEHEDLGNYPTALEYLVAAKSVGGTSRGYSPHRDAAIFQAIKAAFADGREDRPSGYESSEPIFVMGMPRTGTTLMERIISSHPDVQSAGELLNFAMSIKQMSGTTSSSVIDVETLERARDIDRETLGRMYLSSTRPSTGHKPHFVDKLPHNFLYAGWISQALPRARMICLRRNPMDTCLSNFRQLFAPKSPYFDYSFDLLDTGRYFLLFNDLMAYWREKFPGRILEIRYEELVENQEAITRRIIEFCGLPWNEACLRFEDNPSAVATASAVQVRAPIYRGALQRWKKYGSRLQPLRDLLESAGVDVES
;
A
#
# COMPACT_ATOMS: atom_id res chain seq x y z
N MET A 1 20.26 -22.98 41.72
CA MET A 1 20.02 -22.62 40.30
C MET A 1 21.34 -22.17 39.71
N THR A 2 21.69 -22.66 38.53
CA THR A 2 22.89 -22.18 37.83
C THR A 2 22.67 -20.75 37.35
N ASP A 3 23.73 -19.94 37.22
CA ASP A 3 23.63 -18.56 36.68
C ASP A 3 22.92 -18.52 35.32
N ALA A 4 23.05 -19.57 34.51
CA ALA A 4 22.40 -19.72 33.22
C ALA A 4 20.87 -19.85 33.34
N THR A 5 20.35 -20.60 34.32
CA THR A 5 18.91 -20.76 34.57
C THR A 5 18.29 -19.44 35.01
N LEU A 6 18.95 -18.72 35.91
CA LEU A 6 18.47 -17.40 36.35
C LEU A 6 18.45 -16.38 35.21
N LEU A 7 19.49 -16.36 34.37
CA LEU A 7 19.51 -15.48 33.18
C LEU A 7 18.41 -15.81 32.18
N TYR A 8 18.07 -17.09 31.98
CA TYR A 8 16.98 -17.52 31.11
C TYR A 8 15.61 -17.11 31.66
N GLU A 9 15.37 -17.25 32.95
CA GLU A 9 14.13 -16.77 33.60
C GLU A 9 13.98 -15.26 33.46
N GLN A 10 15.06 -14.49 33.68
CA GLN A 10 15.06 -13.03 33.47
C GLN A 10 14.80 -12.66 32.01
N LEU A 11 15.30 -13.45 31.06
CA LEU A 11 15.04 -13.25 29.62
C LEU A 11 13.55 -13.43 29.30
N CYS A 12 12.94 -14.51 29.81
CA CYS A 12 11.50 -14.76 29.61
C CYS A 12 10.65 -13.66 30.27
N ASP A 13 11.00 -13.22 31.48
CA ASP A 13 10.30 -12.14 32.16
C ASP A 13 10.41 -10.80 31.39
N ALA A 14 11.59 -10.42 30.92
CA ALA A 14 11.79 -9.23 30.11
C ALA A 14 10.97 -9.29 28.79
N PHE A 15 10.93 -10.45 28.16
CA PHE A 15 10.13 -10.69 26.95
C PHE A 15 8.63 -10.55 27.22
N ASN A 16 8.12 -11.17 28.27
CA ASN A 16 6.71 -11.13 28.64
C ASN A 16 6.26 -9.71 29.01
N ARG A 17 7.15 -8.91 29.61
CA ARG A 17 6.92 -7.48 29.90
C ARG A 17 7.12 -6.57 28.67
N ARG A 18 7.42 -7.12 27.50
CA ARG A 18 7.72 -6.37 26.26
C ARG A 18 8.88 -5.39 26.40
N ASN A 19 9.82 -5.67 27.31
CA ASN A 19 11.05 -4.90 27.41
C ASN A 19 12.09 -5.43 26.39
N TRP A 20 11.85 -5.08 25.12
CA TRP A 20 12.58 -5.65 23.99
C TRP A 20 14.08 -5.43 24.05
N ARG A 21 14.52 -4.25 24.51
CA ARG A 21 15.96 -3.95 24.65
C ARG A 21 16.62 -4.83 25.70
N GLN A 22 15.98 -5.01 26.85
CA GLN A 22 16.47 -5.87 27.91
C GLN A 22 16.47 -7.34 27.49
N ALA A 23 15.38 -7.79 26.85
CA ALA A 23 15.27 -9.15 26.33
C ALA A 23 16.40 -9.45 25.32
N LEU A 24 16.69 -8.53 24.39
CA LEU A 24 17.77 -8.72 23.43
C LEU A 24 19.16 -8.79 24.07
N ASN A 25 19.43 -7.96 25.10
CA ASN A 25 20.68 -8.00 25.86
C ASN A 25 20.83 -9.34 26.60
N LEU A 26 19.79 -9.77 27.33
CA LEU A 26 19.77 -11.03 28.06
C LEU A 26 19.92 -12.24 27.13
N ALA A 27 19.25 -12.24 25.96
CA ALA A 27 19.41 -13.27 24.94
C ALA A 27 20.88 -13.39 24.50
N GLY A 28 21.60 -12.27 24.34
CA GLY A 28 23.04 -12.27 24.05
C GLY A 28 23.85 -12.96 25.12
N LYS A 29 23.53 -12.75 26.40
CA LYS A 29 24.23 -13.41 27.54
C LYS A 29 23.89 -14.90 27.61
N VAL A 30 22.61 -15.27 27.49
CA VAL A 30 22.16 -16.67 27.57
C VAL A 30 22.78 -17.51 26.46
N ARG A 31 22.92 -16.96 25.22
CA ARG A 31 23.55 -17.69 24.10
C ARG A 31 24.98 -18.16 24.36
N VAL A 32 25.71 -17.52 25.26
CA VAL A 32 27.07 -17.96 25.64
C VAL A 32 27.01 -19.31 26.32
N PHE A 33 25.97 -19.57 27.12
CA PHE A 33 25.79 -20.81 27.88
C PHE A 33 24.95 -21.85 27.16
N ALA A 34 23.99 -21.37 26.29
CA ALA A 34 23.06 -22.21 25.56
C ALA A 34 23.02 -21.84 24.07
N PRO A 35 24.10 -22.07 23.30
CA PRO A 35 24.24 -21.60 21.91
C PRO A 35 23.32 -22.32 20.93
N ARG A 36 22.64 -23.41 21.33
CA ARG A 36 21.68 -24.14 20.50
C ARG A 36 20.25 -24.12 21.04
N GLU A 37 19.94 -23.25 22.00
CA GLU A 37 18.61 -23.15 22.58
C GLU A 37 17.72 -22.32 21.62
N PRO A 38 16.73 -22.93 20.90
CA PRO A 38 15.97 -22.24 19.87
C PRO A 38 15.12 -21.11 20.43
N SER A 39 14.59 -21.23 21.65
CA SER A 39 13.75 -20.22 22.31
C SER A 39 14.50 -18.90 22.52
N VAL A 40 15.81 -18.95 22.79
CA VAL A 40 16.64 -17.74 22.95
C VAL A 40 16.77 -16.98 21.63
N TYR A 41 16.92 -17.70 20.54
CA TYR A 41 16.95 -17.09 19.20
C TYR A 41 15.57 -16.53 18.80
N TYR A 42 14.50 -17.25 19.13
CA TYR A 42 13.14 -16.77 18.90
C TYR A 42 12.87 -15.46 19.65
N ILE A 43 13.15 -15.40 20.96
CA ILE A 43 12.99 -14.20 21.79
C ILE A 43 13.85 -13.04 21.25
N ALA A 44 15.11 -13.30 20.91
CA ALA A 44 15.99 -12.29 20.32
C ALA A 44 15.46 -11.79 18.97
N GLY A 45 14.93 -12.69 18.14
CA GLY A 45 14.37 -12.38 16.84
C GLY A 45 13.12 -11.51 16.93
N ILE A 46 12.16 -11.88 17.79
CA ILE A 46 10.95 -11.07 18.04
C ILE A 46 11.32 -9.71 18.62
N SER A 47 12.21 -9.67 19.63
CA SER A 47 12.66 -8.40 20.22
C SER A 47 13.32 -7.48 19.19
N SER A 48 14.15 -8.04 18.30
CA SER A 48 14.75 -7.27 17.19
C SER A 48 13.72 -6.76 16.21
N LEU A 49 12.69 -7.55 15.89
CA LEU A 49 11.61 -7.18 14.99
C LEU A 49 10.79 -6.02 15.55
N GLU A 50 10.43 -6.06 16.83
CA GLU A 50 9.70 -4.99 17.53
C GLU A 50 10.54 -3.71 17.65
N MET A 51 11.87 -3.83 17.70
CA MET A 51 12.82 -2.71 17.64
C MET A 51 13.15 -2.27 16.19
N GLN A 52 12.46 -2.81 15.18
CA GLN A 52 12.66 -2.52 13.75
C GLN A 52 14.07 -2.88 13.21
N ASN A 53 14.81 -3.73 13.91
CA ASN A 53 16.08 -4.25 13.42
C ASN A 53 15.86 -5.53 12.61
N ILE A 54 15.41 -5.35 11.36
CA ILE A 54 14.93 -6.45 10.50
C ILE A 54 16.05 -7.46 10.18
N GLN A 55 17.28 -6.98 9.94
CA GLN A 55 18.42 -7.88 9.62
C GLN A 55 18.75 -8.83 10.78
N GLN A 56 18.82 -8.29 11.99
CA GLN A 56 19.07 -9.09 13.18
C GLN A 56 17.89 -10.04 13.47
N ALA A 57 16.65 -9.57 13.29
CA ALA A 57 15.46 -10.39 13.44
C ALA A 57 15.49 -11.61 12.51
N LEU A 58 15.76 -11.39 11.21
CA LEU A 58 15.87 -12.46 10.22
C LEU A 58 16.96 -13.48 10.59
N GLY A 59 18.15 -13.01 10.99
CA GLY A 59 19.24 -13.90 11.41
C GLY A 59 18.84 -14.79 12.59
N CYS A 60 18.23 -14.18 13.62
CA CYS A 60 17.80 -14.92 14.81
C CYS A 60 16.64 -15.88 14.52
N LEU A 61 15.60 -15.44 13.79
CA LEU A 61 14.44 -16.29 13.52
C LEU A 61 14.74 -17.43 12.54
N LYS A 62 15.64 -17.23 11.57
CA LYS A 62 16.17 -18.33 10.75
C LYS A 62 16.85 -19.39 11.60
N MET A 63 17.66 -18.97 12.59
CA MET A 63 18.32 -19.91 13.50
C MET A 63 17.30 -20.63 14.37
N ALA A 64 16.32 -19.94 14.96
CA ALA A 64 15.26 -20.56 15.76
C ALA A 64 14.50 -21.63 14.97
N ALA A 65 14.03 -21.29 13.76
CA ALA A 65 13.31 -22.21 12.90
C ALA A 65 14.17 -23.39 12.40
N SER A 66 15.48 -23.20 12.22
CA SER A 66 16.38 -24.28 11.82
C SER A 66 16.69 -25.25 12.97
N LEU A 67 16.73 -24.76 14.22
CA LEU A 67 16.99 -25.56 15.41
C LEU A 67 15.77 -26.36 15.88
N ALA A 68 14.56 -25.86 15.60
CA ALA A 68 13.29 -26.49 15.96
C ALA A 68 12.26 -26.37 14.80
N PRO A 69 12.48 -27.13 13.71
CA PRO A 69 11.64 -27.03 12.50
C PRO A 69 10.21 -27.52 12.71
N GLU A 70 9.94 -28.26 13.77
CA GLU A 70 8.59 -28.70 14.18
C GLU A 70 7.78 -27.60 14.90
N ARG A 71 8.38 -26.47 15.25
CA ARG A 71 7.74 -25.33 15.92
C ARG A 71 7.12 -24.38 14.90
N ALA A 72 5.79 -24.50 14.74
CA ALA A 72 5.02 -23.64 13.81
C ALA A 72 5.11 -22.15 14.16
N ASP A 73 5.15 -21.80 15.44
CA ASP A 73 5.28 -20.42 15.92
C ASP A 73 6.61 -19.77 15.50
N TYR A 74 7.70 -20.52 15.47
CA TYR A 74 9.00 -20.02 14.99
C TYR A 74 8.98 -19.78 13.47
N GLY A 75 8.36 -20.71 12.73
CA GLY A 75 8.15 -20.56 11.29
C GLY A 75 7.25 -19.36 10.95
N ALA A 76 6.16 -19.16 11.70
CA ALA A 76 5.26 -18.03 11.54
C ALA A 76 5.96 -16.69 11.84
N ALA A 77 6.74 -16.63 12.91
CA ALA A 77 7.53 -15.45 13.25
C ALA A 77 8.58 -15.12 12.17
N LEU A 78 9.25 -16.14 11.62
CA LEU A 78 10.18 -15.98 10.50
C LEU A 78 9.46 -15.47 9.26
N ALA A 79 8.28 -16.01 8.94
CA ALA A 79 7.46 -15.54 7.83
C ALA A 79 7.08 -14.06 8.01
N ARG A 80 6.67 -13.64 9.22
CA ARG A 80 6.40 -12.25 9.57
C ARG A 80 7.65 -11.37 9.39
N ALA A 81 8.82 -11.82 9.80
CA ALA A 81 10.07 -11.06 9.61
C ALA A 81 10.41 -10.89 8.12
N PHE A 82 10.17 -11.90 7.30
CA PHE A 82 10.32 -11.78 5.84
C PHE A 82 9.35 -10.75 5.23
N THR A 83 8.10 -10.61 5.72
CA THR A 83 7.19 -9.57 5.22
C THR A 83 7.70 -8.17 5.55
N PHE A 84 8.26 -7.95 6.75
CA PHE A 84 8.88 -6.66 7.10
C PHE A 84 10.12 -6.33 6.25
N ALA A 85 10.80 -7.35 5.74
CA ALA A 85 11.90 -7.20 4.79
C ALA A 85 11.44 -7.08 3.32
N ASN A 86 10.13 -7.10 3.05
CA ASN A 86 9.53 -7.17 1.70
C ASN A 86 9.98 -8.40 0.88
N LEU A 87 10.38 -9.48 1.56
CA LEU A 87 10.77 -10.76 0.95
C LEU A 87 9.54 -11.69 0.87
N PHE A 88 8.54 -11.30 0.08
CA PHE A 88 7.22 -11.94 0.07
C PHE A 88 7.22 -13.42 -0.35
N ARG A 89 8.12 -13.82 -1.26
CA ARG A 89 8.28 -15.24 -1.63
C ARG A 89 8.76 -16.07 -0.44
N ASP A 90 9.79 -15.59 0.25
CA ASP A 90 10.35 -16.30 1.42
C ASP A 90 9.34 -16.30 2.57
N ALA A 91 8.60 -15.18 2.74
CA ALA A 91 7.50 -15.08 3.71
C ALA A 91 6.43 -16.15 3.44
N LYS A 92 5.99 -16.28 2.18
CA LYS A 92 5.01 -17.31 1.79
C LYS A 92 5.55 -18.71 2.02
N ALA A 93 6.78 -19.01 1.62
CA ALA A 93 7.38 -20.32 1.78
C ALA A 93 7.52 -20.72 3.27
N ALA A 94 7.92 -19.78 4.14
CA ALA A 94 8.00 -20.00 5.57
C ALA A 94 6.61 -20.19 6.20
N ALA A 95 5.60 -19.39 5.77
CA ALA A 95 4.22 -19.53 6.21
C ALA A 95 3.62 -20.88 5.79
N ASP A 96 3.83 -21.30 4.53
CA ASP A 96 3.35 -22.59 4.01
C ASP A 96 3.97 -23.76 4.80
N SER A 97 5.24 -23.65 5.19
CA SER A 97 5.91 -24.67 6.00
C SER A 97 5.34 -24.73 7.42
N ALA A 98 5.12 -23.59 8.05
CA ALA A 98 4.52 -23.51 9.38
C ALA A 98 3.04 -23.97 9.38
N TRP A 99 2.27 -23.63 8.32
CA TRP A 99 0.88 -24.06 8.17
C TRP A 99 0.72 -25.58 8.04
N LYS A 100 1.65 -26.25 7.34
CA LYS A 100 1.69 -27.72 7.21
C LYS A 100 1.86 -28.45 8.57
N LEU A 101 2.42 -27.78 9.56
CA LEU A 101 2.53 -28.33 10.92
C LEU A 101 1.21 -28.30 11.70
N SER A 102 0.14 -27.79 11.08
CA SER A 102 -1.21 -27.76 11.67
C SER A 102 -1.27 -27.06 13.03
N PRO A 103 -0.81 -25.81 13.17
CA PRO A 103 -0.84 -25.10 14.44
C PRO A 103 -2.26 -25.00 14.99
N VAL A 104 -2.37 -25.06 16.33
CA VAL A 104 -3.65 -25.06 17.05
C VAL A 104 -3.80 -23.86 18.00
N ASP A 105 -2.78 -23.03 18.14
CA ASP A 105 -2.85 -21.82 18.95
C ASP A 105 -3.25 -20.59 18.11
N ALA A 106 -4.11 -19.75 18.67
CA ALA A 106 -4.68 -18.59 17.97
C ALA A 106 -3.61 -17.55 17.57
N SER A 107 -2.54 -17.38 18.36
CA SER A 107 -1.49 -16.38 18.10
C SER A 107 -0.65 -16.74 16.87
N THR A 108 -0.23 -17.99 16.77
CA THR A 108 0.50 -18.50 15.59
C THR A 108 -0.37 -18.43 14.34
N LEU A 109 -1.63 -18.86 14.45
CA LEU A 109 -2.60 -18.79 13.35
C LEU A 109 -2.86 -17.33 12.91
N ASP A 110 -3.07 -16.40 13.84
CA ASP A 110 -3.24 -14.98 13.49
C ASP A 110 -2.02 -14.44 12.76
N THR A 111 -0.82 -14.75 13.23
CA THR A 111 0.43 -14.36 12.55
C THR A 111 0.48 -14.91 11.13
N LEU A 112 0.13 -16.18 10.91
CA LEU A 112 0.08 -16.79 9.59
C LEU A 112 -0.98 -16.13 8.70
N GLY A 113 -2.19 -15.88 9.24
CA GLY A 113 -3.25 -15.18 8.52
C GLY A 113 -2.84 -13.79 8.05
N VAL A 114 -2.18 -13.02 8.92
CA VAL A 114 -1.62 -11.70 8.57
C VAL A 114 -0.55 -11.82 7.47
N VAL A 115 0.36 -12.78 7.59
CA VAL A 115 1.39 -13.03 6.54
C VAL A 115 0.72 -13.39 5.21
N TYR A 116 -0.23 -14.34 5.20
CA TYR A 116 -0.94 -14.70 3.96
C TYR A 116 -1.68 -13.52 3.33
N SER A 117 -2.28 -12.65 4.15
CA SER A 117 -2.92 -11.43 3.65
C SER A 117 -1.89 -10.48 3.02
N GLN A 118 -0.71 -10.31 3.65
CA GLN A 118 0.35 -9.42 3.15
C GLN A 118 1.01 -9.94 1.86
N VAL A 119 1.08 -11.27 1.69
CA VAL A 119 1.63 -11.89 0.47
C VAL A 119 0.57 -12.11 -0.62
N GLY A 120 -0.66 -11.62 -0.43
CA GLY A 120 -1.75 -11.71 -1.41
C GLY A 120 -2.43 -13.08 -1.51
N SER A 121 -2.18 -14.01 -0.57
CA SER A 121 -2.81 -15.33 -0.52
C SER A 121 -4.11 -15.29 0.29
N TYR A 122 -5.11 -14.50 -0.16
CA TYR A 122 -6.29 -14.14 0.62
C TYR A 122 -7.21 -15.32 0.94
N GLU A 123 -7.38 -16.28 0.03
CA GLU A 123 -8.19 -17.48 0.33
C GLU A 123 -7.57 -18.31 1.46
N THR A 124 -6.27 -18.48 1.44
CA THR A 124 -5.55 -19.15 2.55
C THR A 124 -5.65 -18.33 3.83
N ALA A 125 -5.55 -16.99 3.75
CA ALA A 125 -5.73 -16.12 4.91
C ALA A 125 -7.13 -16.27 5.52
N VAL A 126 -8.19 -16.34 4.69
CA VAL A 126 -9.57 -16.60 5.13
C VAL A 126 -9.69 -17.95 5.83
N GLU A 127 -9.09 -19.01 5.26
CA GLU A 127 -9.10 -20.34 5.88
C GLU A 127 -8.44 -20.31 7.27
N VAL A 128 -7.27 -19.67 7.37
CA VAL A 128 -6.53 -19.54 8.63
C VAL A 128 -7.32 -18.71 9.65
N PHE A 129 -7.81 -17.52 9.27
CA PHE A 129 -8.57 -16.68 10.20
C PHE A 129 -9.90 -17.29 10.63
N ARG A 130 -10.56 -18.12 9.81
CA ARG A 130 -11.73 -18.91 10.24
C ARG A 130 -11.37 -19.85 11.39
N LYS A 131 -10.20 -20.50 11.34
CA LYS A 131 -9.74 -21.33 12.47
C LYS A 131 -9.46 -20.48 13.71
N VAL A 132 -8.85 -19.28 13.54
CA VAL A 132 -8.63 -18.36 14.66
C VAL A 132 -9.94 -17.96 15.34
N VAL A 133 -10.94 -17.55 14.55
CA VAL A 133 -12.26 -17.14 15.06
C VAL A 133 -12.99 -18.32 15.71
N ALA A 134 -12.84 -19.55 15.19
CA ALA A 134 -13.42 -20.74 15.80
C ALA A 134 -12.79 -21.08 17.18
N LEU A 135 -11.48 -20.81 17.36
CA LEU A 135 -10.78 -21.01 18.62
C LEU A 135 -11.08 -19.90 19.64
N THR A 136 -11.29 -18.68 19.18
CA THR A 136 -11.49 -17.49 20.01
C THR A 136 -12.61 -16.63 19.44
N PRO A 137 -13.88 -17.07 19.57
CA PRO A 137 -15.03 -16.42 18.92
C PRO A 137 -15.32 -15.01 19.45
N ASP A 138 -14.92 -14.71 20.69
CA ASP A 138 -15.22 -13.46 21.39
C ASP A 138 -14.08 -12.42 21.26
N HIS A 139 -13.17 -12.57 20.28
CA HIS A 139 -12.06 -11.67 20.09
C HIS A 139 -12.27 -10.79 18.84
N ALA A 140 -12.76 -9.55 19.06
CA ALA A 140 -13.11 -8.62 17.98
C ALA A 140 -12.00 -8.39 16.92
N PRO A 141 -10.70 -8.23 17.28
CA PRO A 141 -9.64 -8.07 16.28
C PRO A 141 -9.52 -9.25 15.30
N TYR A 142 -9.74 -10.48 15.74
CA TYR A 142 -9.64 -11.64 14.85
C TYR A 142 -10.78 -11.69 13.84
N ARG A 143 -12.01 -11.32 14.25
CA ARG A 143 -13.13 -11.14 13.33
C ARG A 143 -12.87 -10.06 12.31
N TYR A 144 -12.28 -8.94 12.73
CA TYR A 144 -11.91 -7.87 11.82
C TYR A 144 -10.83 -8.31 10.81
N ASN A 145 -9.83 -9.10 11.24
CA ASN A 145 -8.80 -9.66 10.36
C ASN A 145 -9.41 -10.64 9.33
N LEU A 146 -10.36 -11.48 9.78
CA LEU A 146 -11.14 -12.35 8.87
C LEU A 146 -11.92 -11.51 7.84
N ALA A 147 -12.64 -10.48 8.30
CA ALA A 147 -13.44 -9.61 7.44
C ALA A 147 -12.57 -8.91 6.36
N THR A 148 -11.42 -8.35 6.75
CA THR A 148 -10.52 -7.69 5.79
C THR A 148 -9.96 -8.67 4.74
N SER A 149 -9.70 -9.91 5.13
CA SER A 149 -9.27 -10.97 4.20
C SER A 149 -10.40 -11.40 3.26
N LEU A 150 -11.63 -11.48 3.77
CA LEU A 150 -12.83 -11.74 2.97
C LEU A 150 -13.08 -10.64 1.92
N ILE A 151 -12.91 -9.37 2.30
CA ILE A 151 -13.00 -8.23 1.36
C ILE A 151 -11.98 -8.38 0.23
N ALA A 152 -10.74 -8.69 0.57
CA ALA A 152 -9.67 -8.86 -0.42
C ALA A 152 -9.90 -10.06 -1.33
N ALA A 153 -10.53 -11.13 -0.81
CA ALA A 153 -11.00 -12.28 -1.58
C ALA A 153 -12.27 -12.00 -2.41
N GLY A 154 -12.96 -10.85 -2.19
CA GLY A 154 -14.19 -10.48 -2.90
C GLY A 154 -15.48 -11.04 -2.29
N ARG A 155 -15.42 -11.61 -1.07
CA ARG A 155 -16.54 -12.25 -0.35
C ARG A 155 -17.24 -11.22 0.54
N ILE A 156 -17.88 -10.22 -0.07
CA ILE A 156 -18.37 -9.00 0.61
C ILE A 156 -19.47 -9.30 1.63
N ASP A 157 -20.41 -10.19 1.30
CA ASP A 157 -21.53 -10.52 2.21
C ASP A 157 -21.03 -11.16 3.51
N GLU A 158 -20.06 -12.06 3.40
CA GLU A 158 -19.45 -12.70 4.58
C GLU A 158 -18.60 -11.70 5.39
N ALA A 159 -17.91 -10.79 4.70
CA ALA A 159 -17.14 -9.75 5.37
C ALA A 159 -18.03 -8.83 6.21
N GLU A 160 -19.22 -8.47 5.70
CA GLU A 160 -20.19 -7.64 6.40
C GLU A 160 -20.65 -8.32 7.71
N LEU A 161 -20.98 -9.61 7.65
CA LEU A 161 -21.35 -10.39 8.84
C LEU A 161 -20.24 -10.42 9.90
N GLU A 162 -18.99 -10.60 9.50
CA GLU A 162 -17.86 -10.63 10.43
C GLU A 162 -17.54 -9.23 11.01
N ILE A 163 -17.78 -8.16 10.23
CA ILE A 163 -17.63 -6.79 10.75
C ILE A 163 -18.72 -6.48 11.78
N GLU A 164 -19.98 -6.82 11.52
CA GLU A 164 -21.06 -6.60 12.50
C GLU A 164 -20.83 -7.47 13.75
N ALA A 165 -20.35 -8.70 13.62
CA ALA A 165 -19.96 -9.52 14.77
C ALA A 165 -18.77 -8.92 15.55
N CYS A 166 -17.81 -8.32 14.87
CA CYS A 166 -16.72 -7.57 15.51
C CYS A 166 -17.27 -6.38 16.31
N LEU A 167 -18.18 -5.60 15.73
CA LEU A 167 -18.81 -4.44 16.36
C LEU A 167 -19.76 -4.80 17.51
N ALA A 168 -20.39 -5.97 17.48
CA ALA A 168 -21.18 -6.50 18.58
C ALA A 168 -20.30 -6.82 19.81
N LEU A 169 -19.05 -7.28 19.60
CA LEU A 169 -18.09 -7.57 20.66
C LEU A 169 -17.40 -6.29 21.16
N ASP A 170 -17.02 -5.40 20.25
CA ASP A 170 -16.38 -4.11 20.57
C ASP A 170 -17.02 -2.98 19.76
N PRO A 171 -18.05 -2.29 20.30
CA PRO A 171 -18.69 -1.14 19.65
C PRO A 171 -17.73 0.02 19.36
N ARG A 172 -16.55 0.05 20.00
CA ARG A 172 -15.52 1.07 19.82
C ARG A 172 -14.41 0.63 18.86
N TYR A 173 -14.60 -0.43 18.08
CA TYR A 173 -13.66 -0.81 17.04
C TYR A 173 -13.77 0.13 15.82
N TRP A 174 -13.22 1.33 15.94
CA TRP A 174 -13.41 2.46 15.00
C TRP A 174 -13.14 2.11 13.54
N ARG A 175 -12.11 1.30 13.30
CA ARG A 175 -11.78 0.85 11.94
C ARG A 175 -12.88 -0.02 11.31
N ALA A 176 -13.57 -0.81 12.12
CA ALA A 176 -14.66 -1.65 11.62
C ALA A 176 -15.84 -0.81 11.13
N HIS A 177 -16.19 0.29 11.82
CA HIS A 177 -17.22 1.23 11.36
C HIS A 177 -16.88 1.84 10.01
N LEU A 178 -15.63 2.31 9.83
CA LEU A 178 -15.19 2.86 8.55
C LEU A 178 -15.21 1.80 7.45
N THR A 179 -14.74 0.58 7.75
CA THR A 179 -14.73 -0.52 6.78
C THR A 179 -16.15 -0.88 6.38
N LEU A 180 -17.10 -0.97 7.33
CA LEU A 180 -18.50 -1.26 7.09
C LEU A 180 -19.14 -0.22 6.14
N ALA A 181 -18.95 1.07 6.42
CA ALA A 181 -19.42 2.15 5.57
C ALA A 181 -18.87 2.06 4.12
N GLN A 182 -17.65 1.53 3.95
CA GLN A 182 -16.98 1.40 2.66
C GLN A 182 -17.35 0.15 1.86
N LEU A 183 -17.95 -0.87 2.47
CA LEU A 183 -18.27 -2.15 1.82
C LEU A 183 -19.27 -2.00 0.67
N ARG A 184 -20.29 -1.18 0.87
CA ARG A 184 -21.38 -1.00 -0.08
C ARG A 184 -21.73 0.46 -0.25
N ARG A 185 -22.51 0.75 -1.28
CA ARG A 185 -23.25 2.00 -1.37
C ARG A 185 -24.42 1.95 -0.41
N GLN A 186 -24.51 2.93 0.49
CA GLN A 186 -25.59 3.05 1.43
C GLN A 186 -26.84 3.67 0.79
N THR A 187 -28.02 3.35 1.37
CA THR A 187 -29.33 3.87 0.94
C THR A 187 -30.04 4.52 2.13
N PRO A 188 -31.11 5.31 1.90
CA PRO A 188 -31.89 5.88 3.01
C PRO A 188 -32.43 4.84 3.98
N GLU A 189 -32.77 3.64 3.48
CA GLU A 189 -33.34 2.53 4.26
C GLU A 189 -32.27 1.69 4.95
N CYS A 190 -31.04 1.71 4.43
CA CYS A 190 -29.92 0.90 4.93
C CYS A 190 -28.66 1.75 5.01
N ASN A 191 -28.42 2.34 6.20
CA ASN A 191 -27.23 3.13 6.52
C ASN A 191 -26.96 3.08 8.03
N HIS A 192 -25.82 3.63 8.45
CA HIS A 192 -25.38 3.58 9.84
C HIS A 192 -25.22 4.97 10.46
N ILE A 193 -25.74 6.04 9.82
CA ILE A 193 -25.54 7.44 10.22
C ILE A 193 -25.92 7.65 11.68
N ALA A 194 -27.12 7.23 12.10
CA ALA A 194 -27.58 7.42 13.49
C ALA A 194 -26.67 6.74 14.53
N ARG A 195 -26.14 5.54 14.21
CA ARG A 195 -25.17 4.83 15.06
C ARG A 195 -23.84 5.59 15.10
N LEU A 196 -23.37 6.08 13.96
CA LEU A 196 -22.10 6.80 13.84
C LEU A 196 -22.13 8.15 14.55
N ASP A 197 -23.25 8.90 14.45
CA ASP A 197 -23.46 10.17 15.15
C ASP A 197 -23.44 9.95 16.67
N THR A 198 -24.20 8.95 17.17
CA THR A 198 -24.21 8.61 18.60
C THR A 198 -22.81 8.28 19.13
N LEU A 199 -22.04 7.53 18.35
CA LEU A 199 -20.66 7.20 18.71
C LEU A 199 -19.76 8.44 18.68
N LEU A 200 -19.88 9.29 17.67
CA LEU A 200 -19.10 10.52 17.55
C LEU A 200 -19.34 11.46 18.73
N ASP A 201 -20.60 11.63 19.16
CA ASP A 201 -20.97 12.42 20.35
C ASP A 201 -20.39 11.83 21.65
N SER A 202 -20.18 10.52 21.70
CA SER A 202 -19.60 9.82 22.85
C SER A 202 -18.08 9.88 22.91
N VAL A 203 -17.41 10.34 21.86
CA VAL A 203 -15.95 10.47 21.82
C VAL A 203 -15.54 11.68 22.66
N GLY A 204 -14.89 11.42 23.78
CA GLY A 204 -14.35 12.47 24.66
C GLY A 204 -13.09 13.14 24.10
N ASP A 205 -12.32 13.80 24.97
CA ASP A 205 -11.07 14.47 24.60
C ASP A 205 -10.01 13.47 24.07
N VAL A 206 -9.72 13.56 22.77
CA VAL A 206 -8.84 12.63 22.01
C VAL A 206 -7.40 13.13 21.89
N ARG A 207 -6.87 13.83 22.89
CA ARG A 207 -5.49 14.36 22.85
C ARG A 207 -4.42 13.30 22.61
N THR A 208 -4.69 12.05 22.96
CA THR A 208 -3.72 10.93 22.82
C THR A 208 -3.96 10.02 21.62
N ASP A 209 -5.22 9.88 21.15
CA ASP A 209 -5.58 9.05 20.01
C ASP A 209 -6.70 9.71 19.18
N SER A 210 -6.36 10.18 18.01
CA SER A 210 -7.29 10.78 17.05
C SER A 210 -8.03 9.77 16.18
N SER A 211 -7.69 8.48 16.27
CA SER A 211 -8.27 7.43 15.40
C SER A 211 -9.81 7.36 15.45
N PRO A 212 -10.48 7.51 16.61
CA PRO A 212 -11.93 7.53 16.67
C PRO A 212 -12.54 8.61 15.78
N LEU A 213 -12.10 9.87 15.96
CA LEU A 213 -12.60 11.01 15.18
C LEU A 213 -12.34 10.84 13.68
N VAL A 214 -11.15 10.38 13.30
CA VAL A 214 -10.82 10.15 11.90
C VAL A 214 -11.74 9.07 11.30
N CYS A 215 -11.87 7.91 11.95
CA CYS A 215 -12.65 6.79 11.40
C CYS A 215 -14.14 7.11 11.32
N LEU A 216 -14.73 7.70 12.38
CA LEU A 216 -16.16 8.02 12.42
C LEU A 216 -16.52 9.12 11.42
N ASN A 217 -15.76 10.21 11.39
CA ASN A 217 -15.99 11.27 10.41
C ASN A 217 -15.79 10.81 8.97
N MET A 218 -14.83 9.94 8.68
CA MET A 218 -14.66 9.33 7.36
C MET A 218 -15.84 8.44 6.97
N ALA A 219 -16.38 7.67 7.93
CA ALA A 219 -17.56 6.83 7.73
C ALA A 219 -18.80 7.67 7.44
N LEU A 220 -19.06 8.70 8.27
CA LEU A 220 -20.17 9.65 8.09
C LEU A 220 -20.07 10.38 6.76
N SER A 221 -18.88 10.87 6.41
CA SER A 221 -18.64 11.49 5.10
C SER A 221 -19.05 10.57 3.96
N LYS A 222 -18.65 9.29 4.01
CA LYS A 222 -18.95 8.31 2.97
C LYS A 222 -20.45 8.02 2.88
N GLU A 223 -21.13 7.84 3.99
CA GLU A 223 -22.55 7.52 4.01
C GLU A 223 -23.40 8.71 3.56
N HIS A 224 -23.10 9.93 4.02
CA HIS A 224 -23.76 11.14 3.53
C HIS A 224 -23.55 11.35 2.02
N GLU A 225 -22.36 11.07 1.50
CA GLU A 225 -22.10 11.14 0.07
C GLU A 225 -22.95 10.13 -0.72
N ASP A 226 -23.09 8.90 -0.22
CA ASP A 226 -23.91 7.87 -0.85
C ASP A 226 -25.40 8.29 -0.94
N LEU A 227 -25.89 8.98 0.10
CA LEU A 227 -27.24 9.52 0.17
C LEU A 227 -27.42 10.83 -0.64
N GLY A 228 -26.36 11.35 -1.26
CA GLY A 228 -26.40 12.58 -2.05
C GLY A 228 -26.27 13.87 -1.23
N ASN A 229 -25.99 13.78 0.06
CA ASN A 229 -25.81 14.91 0.97
C ASN A 229 -24.36 15.43 0.90
N TYR A 230 -23.93 15.89 -0.29
CA TYR A 230 -22.54 16.29 -0.56
C TYR A 230 -22.00 17.40 0.33
N PRO A 231 -22.79 18.45 0.70
CA PRO A 231 -22.32 19.46 1.64
C PRO A 231 -21.90 18.88 2.98
N THR A 232 -22.77 18.10 3.61
CA THR A 232 -22.53 17.45 4.90
C THR A 232 -21.38 16.42 4.81
N ALA A 233 -21.34 15.67 3.69
CA ALA A 233 -20.25 14.73 3.44
C ALA A 233 -18.88 15.43 3.42
N LEU A 234 -18.78 16.64 2.83
CA LEU A 234 -17.54 17.40 2.79
C LEU A 234 -17.17 17.94 4.18
N GLU A 235 -18.13 18.39 4.98
CA GLU A 235 -17.90 18.87 6.36
C GLU A 235 -17.26 17.78 7.22
N TYR A 236 -17.84 16.58 7.23
CA TYR A 236 -17.25 15.42 7.93
C TYR A 236 -15.88 15.03 7.36
N LEU A 237 -15.71 15.08 6.03
CA LEU A 237 -14.42 14.78 5.41
C LEU A 237 -13.33 15.76 5.87
N VAL A 238 -13.62 17.05 5.85
CA VAL A 238 -12.68 18.09 6.30
C VAL A 238 -12.35 17.91 7.79
N ALA A 239 -13.34 17.61 8.63
CA ALA A 239 -13.12 17.33 10.05
C ALA A 239 -12.17 16.13 10.25
N ALA A 240 -12.41 15.00 9.56
CA ALA A 240 -11.55 13.82 9.62
C ALA A 240 -10.11 14.13 9.20
N LYS A 241 -9.95 14.84 8.10
CA LYS A 241 -8.65 15.15 7.51
C LYS A 241 -7.86 16.16 8.34
N SER A 242 -8.51 17.18 8.87
CA SER A 242 -7.88 18.15 9.76
C SER A 242 -7.28 17.46 10.99
N VAL A 243 -8.07 16.62 11.66
CA VAL A 243 -7.60 15.87 12.85
C VAL A 243 -6.47 14.89 12.46
N GLY A 244 -6.64 14.12 11.38
CA GLY A 244 -5.64 13.15 10.92
C GLY A 244 -4.34 13.78 10.40
N GLY A 245 -4.38 15.03 9.95
CA GLY A 245 -3.23 15.78 9.44
C GLY A 245 -2.36 16.40 10.53
N THR A 246 -2.92 16.72 11.70
CA THR A 246 -2.27 17.52 12.74
C THR A 246 -0.90 16.99 13.19
N SER A 247 -0.74 15.66 13.27
CA SER A 247 0.50 15.02 13.75
C SER A 247 1.52 14.72 12.66
N ARG A 248 1.24 15.03 11.38
CA ARG A 248 2.06 14.59 10.24
C ARG A 248 3.21 15.53 9.91
N GLY A 249 3.11 16.80 10.30
CA GLY A 249 4.15 17.80 10.00
C GLY A 249 4.39 17.99 8.49
N TYR A 250 3.33 17.82 7.68
CA TYR A 250 3.42 17.99 6.24
C TYR A 250 3.75 19.45 5.87
N SER A 251 4.54 19.62 4.81
CA SER A 251 4.87 20.92 4.24
C SER A 251 4.88 20.85 2.71
N PRO A 252 4.09 21.67 2.00
CA PRO A 252 4.15 21.77 0.54
C PRO A 252 5.53 22.16 0.01
N HIS A 253 6.31 22.91 0.80
CA HIS A 253 7.68 23.31 0.42
C HIS A 253 8.63 22.11 0.35
N ARG A 254 8.43 21.09 1.21
CA ARG A 254 9.21 19.86 1.17
C ARG A 254 8.96 19.11 -0.14
N ASP A 255 7.71 18.98 -0.56
CA ASP A 255 7.38 18.34 -1.83
C ASP A 255 7.92 19.15 -3.02
N ALA A 256 7.75 20.45 -3.02
CA ALA A 256 8.33 21.32 -4.05
C ALA A 256 9.85 21.14 -4.18
N ALA A 257 10.57 21.05 -3.05
CA ALA A 257 12.02 20.80 -3.06
C ALA A 257 12.37 19.42 -3.64
N ILE A 258 11.58 18.36 -3.33
CA ILE A 258 11.75 17.03 -3.91
C ILE A 258 11.57 17.08 -5.44
N PHE A 259 10.50 17.71 -5.93
CA PHE A 259 10.24 17.80 -7.37
C PHE A 259 11.30 18.63 -8.09
N GLN A 260 11.83 19.69 -7.47
CA GLN A 260 12.96 20.47 -8.00
C GLN A 260 14.24 19.63 -8.06
N ALA A 261 14.57 18.86 -7.00
CA ALA A 261 15.73 17.98 -6.99
C ALA A 261 15.64 16.89 -8.06
N ILE A 262 14.43 16.33 -8.31
CA ILE A 262 14.19 15.40 -9.42
C ILE A 262 14.54 16.05 -10.75
N LYS A 263 14.02 17.25 -11.06
CA LYS A 263 14.32 17.94 -12.31
C LYS A 263 15.80 18.28 -12.44
N ALA A 264 16.43 18.75 -11.36
CA ALA A 264 17.85 19.09 -11.32
C ALA A 264 18.74 17.86 -11.62
N ALA A 265 18.33 16.65 -11.20
CA ALA A 265 19.06 15.42 -11.49
C ALA A 265 19.16 15.10 -13.00
N PHE A 266 18.29 15.68 -13.84
CA PHE A 266 18.22 15.48 -15.29
C PHE A 266 18.45 16.75 -16.10
N ALA A 267 18.86 17.88 -15.49
CA ALA A 267 19.01 19.16 -16.18
C ALA A 267 20.16 19.16 -17.20
N ASP A 268 21.26 18.44 -16.92
CA ASP A 268 22.55 18.61 -17.63
C ASP A 268 22.66 17.82 -18.95
N GLY A 269 21.60 17.46 -19.63
CA GLY A 269 21.63 16.89 -20.98
C GLY A 269 22.52 15.65 -21.16
N ARG A 270 22.80 14.89 -20.10
CA ARG A 270 23.62 13.66 -20.13
C ARG A 270 22.84 12.50 -20.75
N GLU A 271 22.28 12.74 -21.95
CA GLU A 271 21.52 11.74 -22.73
C GLU A 271 22.43 10.61 -23.26
N ASP A 272 23.73 10.86 -23.38
CA ASP A 272 24.76 9.91 -23.87
C ASP A 272 25.31 8.97 -22.77
N ARG A 273 24.59 8.74 -21.68
CA ARG A 273 25.02 7.74 -20.69
C ARG A 273 24.92 6.32 -21.25
N PRO A 274 25.85 5.41 -20.85
CA PRO A 274 25.81 4.03 -21.31
C PRO A 274 24.43 3.41 -21.12
N SER A 275 24.06 2.52 -22.05
CA SER A 275 22.78 1.81 -22.03
C SER A 275 22.49 1.22 -20.66
N GLY A 276 21.28 1.44 -20.14
CA GLY A 276 20.79 0.76 -18.96
C GLY A 276 20.68 -0.75 -19.18
N TYR A 277 20.10 -1.46 -18.24
CA TYR A 277 19.91 -2.91 -18.35
C TYR A 277 18.79 -3.22 -19.36
N GLU A 278 19.15 -3.99 -20.41
CA GLU A 278 18.28 -4.33 -21.54
C GLU A 278 17.24 -5.40 -21.16
N SER A 279 16.12 -4.96 -20.56
CA SER A 279 14.98 -5.82 -20.26
C SER A 279 13.67 -5.17 -20.71
N SER A 280 12.83 -5.93 -21.38
CA SER A 280 11.47 -5.54 -21.79
C SER A 280 10.39 -6.10 -20.85
N GLU A 281 10.76 -6.79 -19.78
CA GLU A 281 9.81 -7.43 -18.87
C GLU A 281 8.93 -6.45 -18.08
N PRO A 282 9.46 -5.30 -17.55
CA PRO A 282 8.66 -4.42 -16.73
C PRO A 282 7.74 -3.52 -17.56
N ILE A 283 6.48 -3.44 -17.09
CA ILE A 283 5.49 -2.47 -17.54
C ILE A 283 5.13 -1.64 -16.30
N PHE A 284 5.51 -0.36 -16.29
CA PHE A 284 5.21 0.54 -15.19
C PHE A 284 3.88 1.23 -15.43
N VAL A 285 2.97 1.14 -14.47
CA VAL A 285 1.71 1.89 -14.44
C VAL A 285 1.78 2.92 -13.31
N MET A 286 1.68 4.20 -13.67
CA MET A 286 1.85 5.31 -12.75
C MET A 286 0.82 6.42 -12.98
N GLY A 287 0.81 7.44 -12.14
CA GLY A 287 -0.08 8.60 -12.16
C GLY A 287 -0.41 9.04 -10.74
N MET A 288 -1.20 10.09 -10.59
CA MET A 288 -1.72 10.41 -9.26
C MET A 288 -2.54 9.23 -8.71
N PRO A 289 -2.52 8.96 -7.41
CA PRO A 289 -3.42 7.97 -6.81
C PRO A 289 -4.88 8.26 -7.20
N ARG A 290 -5.70 7.21 -7.29
CA ARG A 290 -7.15 7.33 -7.60
C ARG A 290 -7.48 7.84 -9.03
N THR A 291 -6.51 7.83 -9.95
CA THR A 291 -6.74 8.18 -11.37
C THR A 291 -7.14 6.98 -12.24
N GLY A 292 -7.26 5.78 -11.69
CA GLY A 292 -7.58 4.55 -12.44
C GLY A 292 -6.39 3.62 -12.67
N THR A 293 -5.27 3.82 -11.99
CA THR A 293 -4.07 2.98 -12.13
C THR A 293 -4.34 1.50 -11.84
N THR A 294 -5.22 1.17 -10.89
CA THR A 294 -5.62 -0.22 -10.61
C THR A 294 -6.46 -0.82 -11.74
N LEU A 295 -7.34 -0.03 -12.38
CA LEU A 295 -8.08 -0.48 -13.57
C LEU A 295 -7.11 -0.79 -14.71
N MET A 296 -6.16 0.09 -14.95
CA MET A 296 -5.12 -0.10 -15.96
C MET A 296 -4.29 -1.36 -15.70
N GLU A 297 -3.84 -1.57 -14.47
CA GLU A 297 -3.13 -2.78 -14.06
C GLU A 297 -3.93 -4.04 -14.39
N ARG A 298 -5.23 -4.07 -14.05
CA ARG A 298 -6.10 -5.21 -14.33
C ARG A 298 -6.28 -5.46 -15.82
N ILE A 299 -6.52 -4.42 -16.61
CA ILE A 299 -6.62 -4.54 -18.06
C ILE A 299 -5.36 -5.20 -18.63
N ILE A 300 -4.18 -4.68 -18.30
CA ILE A 300 -2.91 -5.19 -18.83
C ILE A 300 -2.62 -6.59 -18.28
N SER A 301 -2.83 -6.84 -17.00
CA SER A 301 -2.55 -8.15 -16.37
C SER A 301 -3.58 -9.24 -16.69
N SER A 302 -4.68 -8.89 -17.36
CA SER A 302 -5.60 -9.88 -17.96
C SER A 302 -5.00 -10.54 -19.22
N HIS A 303 -3.95 -9.94 -19.80
CA HIS A 303 -3.20 -10.58 -20.86
C HIS A 303 -2.48 -11.83 -20.33
N PRO A 304 -2.51 -12.99 -21.06
CA PRO A 304 -1.90 -14.24 -20.61
C PRO A 304 -0.39 -14.13 -20.33
N ASP A 305 0.33 -13.29 -21.06
CA ASP A 305 1.78 -13.09 -20.93
C ASP A 305 2.19 -12.07 -19.88
N VAL A 306 1.22 -11.49 -19.14
CA VAL A 306 1.49 -10.43 -18.17
C VAL A 306 1.08 -10.85 -16.77
N GLN A 307 2.01 -10.72 -15.81
CA GLN A 307 1.75 -10.90 -14.37
C GLN A 307 1.53 -9.54 -13.69
N SER A 308 0.51 -9.44 -12.81
CA SER A 308 0.45 -8.31 -11.87
C SER A 308 1.45 -8.55 -10.73
N ALA A 309 2.28 -7.56 -10.44
CA ALA A 309 3.20 -7.55 -9.30
C ALA A 309 2.75 -6.57 -8.19
N GLY A 310 1.63 -5.84 -8.40
CA GLY A 310 1.10 -4.88 -7.44
C GLY A 310 1.94 -3.61 -7.32
N GLU A 311 1.95 -3.01 -6.13
CA GLU A 311 2.69 -1.78 -5.82
C GLU A 311 4.09 -2.10 -5.29
N LEU A 312 5.11 -2.03 -6.16
CA LEU A 312 6.48 -2.37 -5.82
C LEU A 312 7.28 -1.11 -5.41
N LEU A 313 7.77 -1.09 -4.18
CA LEU A 313 8.71 -0.07 -3.72
C LEU A 313 10.16 -0.34 -4.17
N ASN A 314 10.39 -1.45 -4.88
CA ASN A 314 11.71 -1.96 -5.20
C ASN A 314 12.58 -0.96 -5.98
N PHE A 315 11.99 -0.19 -6.93
CA PHE A 315 12.75 0.80 -7.68
C PHE A 315 13.22 1.96 -6.78
N ALA A 316 12.31 2.51 -5.97
CA ALA A 316 12.63 3.55 -5.00
C ALA A 316 13.69 3.09 -3.99
N MET A 317 13.54 1.87 -3.46
CA MET A 317 14.49 1.27 -2.51
C MET A 317 15.86 1.00 -3.15
N SER A 318 15.91 0.61 -4.42
CA SER A 318 17.17 0.44 -5.16
C SER A 318 17.91 1.77 -5.31
N ILE A 319 17.21 2.84 -5.66
CA ILE A 319 17.78 4.21 -5.68
C ILE A 319 18.31 4.58 -4.29
N LYS A 320 17.49 4.40 -3.25
CA LYS A 320 17.86 4.71 -1.87
C LYS A 320 19.12 3.97 -1.43
N GLN A 321 19.21 2.68 -1.72
CA GLN A 321 20.37 1.86 -1.39
C GLN A 321 21.63 2.31 -2.16
N MET A 322 21.51 2.56 -3.46
CA MET A 322 22.64 2.98 -4.29
C MET A 322 23.11 4.41 -4.00
N SER A 323 22.21 5.28 -3.53
CA SER A 323 22.59 6.64 -3.09
C SER A 323 23.43 6.64 -1.82
N GLY A 324 23.42 5.57 -1.03
CA GLY A 324 24.16 5.44 0.22
C GLY A 324 23.67 6.37 1.34
N THR A 325 22.45 6.94 1.21
CA THR A 325 21.88 7.81 2.24
C THR A 325 21.30 7.00 3.39
N THR A 326 21.40 7.52 4.60
CA THR A 326 20.98 6.84 5.83
C THR A 326 19.66 7.37 6.41
N SER A 327 19.03 8.36 5.76
CA SER A 327 17.75 8.89 6.22
C SER A 327 16.66 7.81 6.21
N SER A 328 15.68 7.92 7.10
CA SER A 328 14.55 6.98 7.19
C SER A 328 13.51 7.17 6.06
N SER A 329 13.58 8.28 5.33
CA SER A 329 12.67 8.58 4.22
C SER A 329 13.05 7.77 2.99
N VAL A 330 12.06 7.22 2.29
CA VAL A 330 12.27 6.51 1.01
C VAL A 330 12.74 7.49 -0.07
N ILE A 331 12.22 8.72 -0.03
CA ILE A 331 12.57 9.81 -0.95
C ILE A 331 12.84 11.09 -0.15
N ASP A 332 13.94 11.74 -0.45
CA ASP A 332 14.35 13.05 0.08
C ASP A 332 15.36 13.71 -0.87
N VAL A 333 15.61 14.99 -0.69
CA VAL A 333 16.49 15.79 -1.56
C VAL A 333 17.90 15.19 -1.63
N GLU A 334 18.49 14.81 -0.48
CA GLU A 334 19.85 14.23 -0.44
C GLU A 334 19.93 12.92 -1.25
N THR A 335 18.91 12.05 -1.12
CA THR A 335 18.82 10.81 -1.89
C THR A 335 18.80 11.08 -3.40
N LEU A 336 18.02 12.08 -3.82
CA LEU A 336 17.85 12.42 -5.24
C LEU A 336 19.11 13.09 -5.83
N GLU A 337 19.78 13.95 -5.07
CA GLU A 337 21.05 14.57 -5.46
C GLU A 337 22.13 13.50 -5.68
N ARG A 338 22.29 12.57 -4.75
CA ARG A 338 23.24 11.46 -4.88
C ARG A 338 22.84 10.45 -5.97
N ALA A 339 21.54 10.30 -6.22
CA ALA A 339 21.02 9.42 -7.28
C ALA A 339 21.35 9.94 -8.69
N ARG A 340 21.79 11.19 -8.84
CA ARG A 340 22.21 11.76 -10.12
C ARG A 340 23.30 10.95 -10.79
N ASP A 341 24.27 10.45 -10.02
CA ASP A 341 25.49 9.83 -10.54
C ASP A 341 25.52 8.28 -10.42
N ILE A 342 24.43 7.66 -9.93
CA ILE A 342 24.38 6.19 -9.82
C ILE A 342 24.43 5.53 -11.19
N ASP A 343 25.05 4.36 -11.24
CA ASP A 343 25.14 3.54 -12.46
C ASP A 343 23.77 2.99 -12.87
N ARG A 344 23.34 3.30 -14.09
CA ARG A 344 21.99 2.99 -14.58
C ARG A 344 21.79 1.51 -14.89
N GLU A 345 22.81 0.83 -15.41
CA GLU A 345 22.72 -0.60 -15.67
C GLU A 345 22.62 -1.39 -14.36
N THR A 346 23.45 -1.04 -13.38
CA THR A 346 23.40 -1.65 -12.04
C THR A 346 22.05 -1.41 -11.39
N LEU A 347 21.48 -0.19 -11.51
CA LEU A 347 20.14 0.13 -10.98
C LEU A 347 19.07 -0.78 -11.62
N GLY A 348 19.06 -0.91 -12.93
CA GLY A 348 18.11 -1.77 -13.65
C GLY A 348 18.24 -3.24 -13.25
N ARG A 349 19.47 -3.74 -13.15
CA ARG A 349 19.77 -5.11 -12.71
C ARG A 349 19.32 -5.37 -11.28
N MET A 350 19.60 -4.43 -10.38
CA MET A 350 19.24 -4.50 -8.96
C MET A 350 17.73 -4.50 -8.79
N TYR A 351 17.02 -3.61 -9.48
CA TYR A 351 15.56 -3.59 -9.46
C TYR A 351 14.98 -4.95 -9.88
N LEU A 352 15.37 -5.47 -11.06
CA LEU A 352 14.84 -6.74 -11.56
C LEU A 352 15.17 -7.92 -10.64
N SER A 353 16.38 -8.00 -10.11
CA SER A 353 16.75 -9.06 -9.17
C SER A 353 15.94 -9.01 -7.89
N SER A 354 15.65 -7.80 -7.38
CA SER A 354 14.86 -7.60 -6.16
C SER A 354 13.37 -7.90 -6.36
N THR A 355 12.84 -7.77 -7.58
CA THR A 355 11.42 -8.00 -7.87
C THR A 355 11.09 -9.45 -8.22
N ARG A 356 12.07 -10.25 -8.64
CA ARG A 356 11.88 -11.66 -9.06
C ARG A 356 11.03 -12.51 -8.13
N PRO A 357 11.10 -12.38 -6.80
CA PRO A 357 10.21 -13.13 -5.93
C PRO A 357 8.72 -12.86 -6.17
N SER A 358 8.35 -11.64 -6.63
CA SER A 358 6.95 -11.19 -6.78
C SER A 358 6.44 -11.20 -8.21
N THR A 359 7.32 -11.31 -9.21
CA THR A 359 6.98 -11.09 -10.63
C THR A 359 6.57 -12.36 -11.38
N GLY A 360 6.59 -13.53 -10.73
CA GLY A 360 6.20 -14.79 -11.35
C GLY A 360 7.13 -15.23 -12.50
N HIS A 361 6.56 -15.99 -13.48
CA HIS A 361 7.29 -16.59 -14.58
C HIS A 361 6.79 -16.14 -15.96
N LYS A 362 5.84 -15.20 -16.03
CA LYS A 362 5.35 -14.68 -17.31
C LYS A 362 6.39 -13.78 -17.98
N PRO A 363 6.35 -13.62 -19.31
CA PRO A 363 7.29 -12.77 -20.04
C PRO A 363 7.34 -11.32 -19.56
N HIS A 364 6.20 -10.80 -19.09
CA HIS A 364 6.07 -9.43 -18.61
C HIS A 364 5.40 -9.38 -17.24
N PHE A 365 5.67 -8.30 -16.50
CA PHE A 365 4.97 -7.99 -15.27
C PHE A 365 4.64 -6.50 -15.18
N VAL A 366 3.52 -6.21 -14.52
CA VAL A 366 3.11 -4.83 -14.22
C VAL A 366 3.57 -4.46 -12.81
N ASP A 367 4.38 -3.41 -12.71
CA ASP A 367 4.64 -2.66 -11.48
C ASP A 367 3.71 -1.45 -11.46
N LYS A 368 2.68 -1.52 -10.64
CA LYS A 368 1.68 -0.47 -10.52
C LYS A 368 1.88 0.29 -9.21
N LEU A 369 2.92 1.07 -9.08
CA LEU A 369 3.07 2.06 -8.03
C LEU A 369 2.70 3.44 -8.59
N PRO A 370 1.62 4.08 -8.12
CA PRO A 370 1.22 5.40 -8.63
C PRO A 370 2.38 6.39 -8.67
N HIS A 371 3.21 6.44 -7.62
CA HIS A 371 4.32 7.37 -7.47
C HIS A 371 5.58 7.03 -8.30
N ASN A 372 5.56 6.00 -9.15
CA ASN A 372 6.65 5.74 -10.08
C ASN A 372 6.92 6.92 -11.04
N PHE A 373 5.99 7.86 -11.18
CA PHE A 373 6.23 9.10 -11.94
C PHE A 373 7.37 9.95 -11.36
N LEU A 374 7.64 9.88 -10.04
CA LEU A 374 8.79 10.53 -9.42
C LEU A 374 10.13 9.95 -9.90
N TYR A 375 10.14 8.70 -10.33
CA TYR A 375 11.32 7.96 -10.75
C TYR A 375 11.40 7.74 -12.26
N ALA A 376 10.46 8.27 -13.04
CA ALA A 376 10.33 7.98 -14.48
C ALA A 376 11.60 8.27 -15.29
N GLY A 377 12.36 9.30 -14.92
CA GLY A 377 13.65 9.60 -15.56
C GLY A 377 14.70 8.49 -15.31
N TRP A 378 14.82 8.02 -14.06
CA TRP A 378 15.73 6.90 -13.74
C TRP A 378 15.26 5.59 -14.37
N ILE A 379 13.95 5.33 -14.40
CA ILE A 379 13.35 4.16 -15.08
C ILE A 379 13.71 4.20 -16.58
N SER A 380 13.52 5.36 -17.22
CA SER A 380 13.83 5.54 -18.65
C SER A 380 15.28 5.22 -18.99
N GLN A 381 16.22 5.60 -18.11
CA GLN A 381 17.65 5.39 -18.32
C GLN A 381 18.12 4.01 -17.85
N ALA A 382 17.60 3.51 -16.73
CA ALA A 382 18.01 2.22 -16.16
C ALA A 382 17.42 1.01 -16.90
N LEU A 383 16.22 1.18 -17.47
CA LEU A 383 15.47 0.13 -18.17
C LEU A 383 14.95 0.68 -19.51
N PRO A 384 15.83 0.85 -20.52
CA PRO A 384 15.48 1.54 -21.76
C PRO A 384 14.39 0.84 -22.57
N ARG A 385 14.15 -0.45 -22.36
CA ARG A 385 13.07 -1.22 -23.02
C ARG A 385 11.80 -1.38 -22.20
N ALA A 386 11.77 -0.95 -20.94
CA ALA A 386 10.57 -0.97 -20.11
C ALA A 386 9.49 -0.04 -20.70
N ARG A 387 8.23 -0.41 -20.54
CA ARG A 387 7.08 0.40 -20.95
C ARG A 387 6.56 1.19 -19.74
N MET A 388 6.22 2.45 -19.95
CA MET A 388 5.69 3.33 -18.92
C MET A 388 4.35 3.89 -19.37
N ILE A 389 3.31 3.73 -18.56
CA ILE A 389 1.96 4.22 -18.83
C ILE A 389 1.54 5.12 -17.68
N CYS A 390 1.18 6.36 -17.97
CA CYS A 390 0.71 7.32 -16.99
C CYS A 390 -0.78 7.57 -17.15
N LEU A 391 -1.54 7.33 -16.08
CA LEU A 391 -2.96 7.65 -16.02
C LEU A 391 -3.15 9.10 -15.63
N ARG A 392 -3.87 9.83 -16.48
CA ARG A 392 -4.37 11.19 -16.23
C ARG A 392 -5.87 11.12 -15.97
N ARG A 393 -6.38 12.02 -15.18
CA ARG A 393 -7.79 12.17 -14.92
C ARG A 393 -8.10 13.65 -14.71
N ASN A 394 -9.37 14.05 -14.90
CA ASN A 394 -9.81 15.41 -14.61
C ASN A 394 -9.19 15.93 -13.30
N PRO A 395 -8.59 17.14 -13.29
CA PRO A 395 -7.85 17.68 -12.15
C PRO A 395 -8.67 17.74 -10.86
N MET A 396 -9.92 18.23 -10.95
CA MET A 396 -10.81 18.34 -9.79
C MET A 396 -11.18 16.98 -9.22
N ASP A 397 -11.53 16.01 -10.09
CA ASP A 397 -11.84 14.64 -9.66
C ASP A 397 -10.61 13.94 -9.07
N THR A 398 -9.42 14.20 -9.60
CA THR A 398 -8.16 13.66 -9.07
C THR A 398 -7.90 14.18 -7.64
N CYS A 399 -7.96 15.50 -7.45
CA CYS A 399 -7.72 16.11 -6.14
C CYS A 399 -8.79 15.69 -5.12
N LEU A 400 -10.07 15.74 -5.49
CA LEU A 400 -11.15 15.30 -4.61
C LEU A 400 -11.03 13.82 -4.23
N SER A 401 -10.71 12.95 -5.20
CA SER A 401 -10.56 11.51 -4.94
C SER A 401 -9.36 11.18 -4.03
N ASN A 402 -8.27 11.93 -4.13
CA ASN A 402 -7.13 11.82 -3.21
C ASN A 402 -7.52 12.32 -1.82
N PHE A 403 -8.15 13.48 -1.71
CA PHE A 403 -8.59 14.04 -0.44
C PHE A 403 -9.61 13.14 0.28
N ARG A 404 -10.52 12.49 -0.46
CA ARG A 404 -11.51 11.54 0.08
C ARG A 404 -10.92 10.21 0.56
N GLN A 405 -9.69 9.88 0.19
CA GLN A 405 -9.07 8.61 0.57
C GLN A 405 -8.28 8.75 1.88
N LEU A 406 -8.56 7.87 2.84
CA LEU A 406 -7.67 7.69 3.99
C LEU A 406 -6.57 6.69 3.58
N PHE A 407 -5.41 7.23 3.23
CA PHE A 407 -4.25 6.41 2.89
C PHE A 407 -3.56 5.87 4.14
N ALA A 408 -2.72 4.83 3.97
CA ALA A 408 -2.00 4.21 5.07
C ALA A 408 -1.14 5.24 5.83
N PRO A 409 -1.23 5.27 7.17
CA PRO A 409 -0.62 6.33 7.99
C PRO A 409 0.90 6.46 7.85
N LYS A 410 1.60 5.38 7.50
CA LYS A 410 3.06 5.34 7.40
C LYS A 410 3.58 5.36 5.97
N SER A 411 2.73 5.61 4.98
CA SER A 411 3.20 5.73 3.60
C SER A 411 3.96 7.04 3.41
N PRO A 412 5.11 7.04 2.74
CA PRO A 412 5.94 8.23 2.56
C PRO A 412 5.38 9.23 1.52
N TYR A 413 4.30 8.89 0.83
CA TYR A 413 3.88 9.61 -0.39
C TYR A 413 2.55 10.35 -0.27
N PHE A 414 1.77 10.22 0.83
CA PHE A 414 0.37 10.65 0.83
C PHE A 414 0.04 11.78 1.81
N ASP A 415 1.03 12.39 2.45
CA ASP A 415 0.80 13.40 3.49
C ASP A 415 0.10 14.66 2.94
N TYR A 416 0.30 14.99 1.66
CA TYR A 416 -0.41 16.07 0.98
C TYR A 416 -1.94 15.89 0.97
N SER A 417 -2.44 14.67 1.09
CA SER A 417 -3.87 14.33 0.96
C SER A 417 -4.72 14.67 2.18
N PHE A 418 -4.14 15.28 3.21
CA PHE A 418 -4.87 15.66 4.42
C PHE A 418 -5.43 17.10 4.37
N ASP A 419 -5.05 17.89 3.35
CA ASP A 419 -5.66 19.17 3.02
C ASP A 419 -6.01 19.21 1.54
N LEU A 420 -7.15 19.83 1.20
CA LEU A 420 -7.67 19.86 -0.17
C LEU A 420 -6.81 20.75 -1.07
N LEU A 421 -6.35 21.89 -0.58
CA LEU A 421 -5.52 22.82 -1.35
C LEU A 421 -4.08 22.30 -1.46
N ASP A 422 -3.56 21.60 -0.44
CA ASP A 422 -2.26 20.94 -0.54
C ASP A 422 -2.31 19.78 -1.54
N THR A 423 -3.44 19.07 -1.62
CA THR A 423 -3.69 18.10 -2.69
C THR A 423 -3.66 18.77 -4.08
N GLY A 424 -4.26 19.95 -4.21
CA GLY A 424 -4.18 20.76 -5.42
C GLY A 424 -2.75 21.19 -5.77
N ARG A 425 -1.98 21.68 -4.78
CA ARG A 425 -0.57 22.03 -4.97
C ARG A 425 0.28 20.85 -5.42
N TYR A 426 0.07 19.69 -4.80
CA TYR A 426 0.76 18.46 -5.21
C TYR A 426 0.39 18.03 -6.63
N PHE A 427 -0.89 18.17 -7.03
CA PHE A 427 -1.32 17.95 -8.42
C PHE A 427 -0.60 18.86 -9.39
N LEU A 428 -0.41 20.14 -9.07
CA LEU A 428 0.33 21.09 -9.91
C LEU A 428 1.80 20.66 -10.08
N LEU A 429 2.46 20.22 -9.01
CA LEU A 429 3.81 19.65 -9.07
C LEU A 429 3.88 18.41 -9.96
N PHE A 430 2.92 17.50 -9.81
CA PHE A 430 2.82 16.31 -10.66
C PHE A 430 2.64 16.69 -12.13
N ASN A 431 1.74 17.64 -12.43
CA ASN A 431 1.45 18.07 -13.79
C ASN A 431 2.69 18.68 -14.46
N ASP A 432 3.40 19.53 -13.74
CA ASP A 432 4.65 20.16 -14.18
C ASP A 432 5.78 19.13 -14.37
N LEU A 433 5.92 18.14 -13.49
CA LEU A 433 6.90 17.06 -13.65
C LEU A 433 6.58 16.17 -14.86
N MET A 434 5.31 15.87 -15.13
CA MET A 434 4.93 15.09 -16.30
C MET A 434 5.19 15.85 -17.60
N ALA A 435 5.01 17.18 -17.61
CA ALA A 435 5.41 18.02 -18.75
C ALA A 435 6.92 17.95 -19.00
N TYR A 436 7.70 18.05 -17.93
CA TYR A 436 9.16 17.90 -17.98
C TYR A 436 9.59 16.53 -18.53
N TRP A 437 8.94 15.41 -18.10
CA TRP A 437 9.26 14.08 -18.63
C TRP A 437 8.93 13.92 -20.10
N ARG A 438 7.83 14.50 -20.57
CA ARG A 438 7.49 14.49 -22.02
C ARG A 438 8.56 15.16 -22.88
N GLU A 439 9.10 16.27 -22.37
CA GLU A 439 10.18 17.00 -23.05
C GLU A 439 11.49 16.22 -23.04
N LYS A 440 11.88 15.69 -21.86
CA LYS A 440 13.17 15.00 -21.68
C LYS A 440 13.22 13.60 -22.29
N PHE A 441 12.11 12.88 -22.28
CA PHE A 441 12.03 11.50 -22.75
C PHE A 441 10.84 11.32 -23.72
N PRO A 442 10.87 11.94 -24.92
CA PRO A 442 9.75 11.89 -25.86
C PRO A 442 9.43 10.45 -26.26
N GLY A 443 8.13 10.11 -26.24
CA GLY A 443 7.64 8.78 -26.62
C GLY A 443 7.89 7.66 -25.60
N ARG A 444 8.56 7.92 -24.47
CA ARG A 444 8.83 6.91 -23.44
C ARG A 444 7.64 6.60 -22.53
N ILE A 445 6.75 7.57 -22.36
CA ILE A 445 5.58 7.48 -21.48
C ILE A 445 4.31 7.62 -22.33
N LEU A 446 3.46 6.62 -22.29
CA LEU A 446 2.12 6.69 -22.86
C LEU A 446 1.18 7.33 -21.83
N GLU A 447 0.69 8.53 -22.09
CA GLU A 447 -0.34 9.15 -21.24
C GLU A 447 -1.73 8.74 -21.76
N ILE A 448 -2.58 8.26 -20.83
CA ILE A 448 -3.96 7.85 -21.07
C ILE A 448 -4.87 8.64 -20.15
N ARG A 449 -5.93 9.24 -20.71
CA ARG A 449 -6.99 9.87 -19.92
C ARG A 449 -7.97 8.81 -19.43
N TYR A 450 -8.30 8.85 -18.15
CA TYR A 450 -9.27 7.93 -17.55
C TYR A 450 -10.65 8.06 -18.22
N GLU A 451 -11.04 9.28 -18.56
CA GLU A 451 -12.29 9.59 -19.24
C GLU A 451 -12.37 8.89 -20.60
N GLU A 452 -11.30 8.98 -21.41
CA GLU A 452 -11.21 8.31 -22.71
C GLU A 452 -11.30 6.79 -22.59
N LEU A 453 -10.62 6.23 -21.57
CA LEU A 453 -10.68 4.79 -21.29
C LEU A 453 -12.08 4.33 -20.93
N VAL A 454 -12.82 5.14 -20.13
CA VAL A 454 -14.20 4.83 -19.72
C VAL A 454 -15.17 4.95 -20.88
N GLU A 455 -14.97 5.91 -21.78
CA GLU A 455 -15.85 6.16 -22.93
C GLU A 455 -15.59 5.20 -24.10
N ASN A 456 -14.32 4.87 -24.34
CA ASN A 456 -13.86 4.12 -25.50
C ASN A 456 -12.94 2.95 -25.10
N GLN A 457 -13.42 2.07 -24.19
CA GLN A 457 -12.63 1.01 -23.56
C GLN A 457 -11.81 0.21 -24.59
N GLU A 458 -12.44 -0.32 -25.65
CA GLU A 458 -11.77 -1.20 -26.60
C GLU A 458 -10.64 -0.48 -27.35
N ALA A 459 -10.93 0.69 -27.93
CA ALA A 459 -9.94 1.43 -28.72
C ALA A 459 -8.72 1.82 -27.87
N ILE A 460 -8.96 2.28 -26.64
CA ILE A 460 -7.88 2.67 -25.72
C ILE A 460 -7.12 1.45 -25.21
N THR A 461 -7.80 0.34 -24.91
CA THR A 461 -7.15 -0.92 -24.51
C THR A 461 -6.25 -1.45 -25.62
N ARG A 462 -6.71 -1.44 -26.88
CA ARG A 462 -5.88 -1.84 -28.04
C ARG A 462 -4.61 -0.99 -28.15
N ARG A 463 -4.73 0.34 -28.02
CA ARG A 463 -3.58 1.25 -28.03
C ARG A 463 -2.59 0.95 -26.89
N ILE A 464 -3.08 0.59 -25.71
CA ILE A 464 -2.24 0.23 -24.56
C ILE A 464 -1.49 -1.08 -24.80
N ILE A 465 -2.18 -2.11 -25.28
CA ILE A 465 -1.60 -3.44 -25.55
C ILE A 465 -0.55 -3.33 -26.67
N GLU A 466 -0.84 -2.58 -27.72
CA GLU A 466 0.13 -2.27 -28.81
C GLU A 466 1.36 -1.53 -28.27
N PHE A 467 1.18 -0.50 -27.44
CA PHE A 467 2.29 0.23 -26.82
C PHE A 467 3.15 -0.68 -25.93
N CYS A 468 2.56 -1.67 -25.26
CA CYS A 468 3.27 -2.67 -24.48
C CYS A 468 4.05 -3.66 -25.38
N GLY A 469 3.81 -3.67 -26.70
CA GLY A 469 4.40 -4.63 -27.64
C GLY A 469 3.81 -6.04 -27.52
N LEU A 470 2.57 -6.13 -27.02
CA LEU A 470 1.85 -7.38 -26.78
C LEU A 470 0.87 -7.66 -27.95
N PRO A 471 0.66 -8.93 -28.33
CA PRO A 471 -0.41 -9.28 -29.25
C PRO A 471 -1.78 -9.00 -28.61
N TRP A 472 -2.77 -8.71 -29.44
CA TRP A 472 -4.13 -8.47 -28.92
C TRP A 472 -4.71 -9.72 -28.24
N ASN A 473 -5.36 -9.54 -27.11
CA ASN A 473 -6.10 -10.58 -26.40
C ASN A 473 -7.42 -10.04 -25.83
N GLU A 474 -8.53 -10.70 -26.14
CA GLU A 474 -9.88 -10.31 -25.71
C GLU A 474 -10.06 -10.30 -24.17
N ALA A 475 -9.27 -11.05 -23.42
CA ALA A 475 -9.31 -11.06 -21.97
C ALA A 475 -9.03 -9.67 -21.36
N CYS A 476 -8.31 -8.80 -22.08
CA CYS A 476 -8.05 -7.43 -21.65
C CYS A 476 -9.31 -6.55 -21.61
N LEU A 477 -10.39 -6.92 -22.33
CA LEU A 477 -11.68 -6.22 -22.27
C LEU A 477 -12.57 -6.71 -21.12
N ARG A 478 -12.29 -7.91 -20.60
CA ARG A 478 -13.03 -8.51 -19.48
C ARG A 478 -12.15 -8.57 -18.23
N PHE A 479 -11.58 -7.41 -17.88
CA PHE A 479 -10.67 -7.29 -16.74
C PHE A 479 -11.34 -7.64 -15.40
N GLU A 480 -12.67 -7.54 -15.29
CA GLU A 480 -13.46 -7.96 -14.14
C GLU A 480 -13.33 -9.46 -13.86
N ASP A 481 -13.15 -10.28 -14.91
CA ASP A 481 -12.97 -11.74 -14.80
C ASP A 481 -11.55 -12.14 -14.34
N ASN A 482 -10.62 -11.18 -14.25
CA ASN A 482 -9.25 -11.46 -13.83
C ASN A 482 -9.24 -11.95 -12.36
N PRO A 483 -8.79 -13.19 -12.09
CA PRO A 483 -8.83 -13.77 -10.74
C PRO A 483 -7.77 -13.18 -9.80
N SER A 484 -6.83 -12.38 -10.31
CA SER A 484 -5.76 -11.81 -9.49
C SER A 484 -6.31 -10.98 -8.35
N ALA A 485 -5.78 -11.17 -7.17
CA ALA A 485 -6.14 -10.41 -5.98
C ALA A 485 -5.78 -8.92 -6.13
N VAL A 486 -6.59 -8.07 -5.51
CA VAL A 486 -6.40 -6.60 -5.56
C VAL A 486 -6.30 -6.06 -4.14
N ALA A 487 -5.12 -5.57 -3.76
CA ALA A 487 -4.82 -5.04 -2.44
C ALA A 487 -4.81 -3.49 -2.41
N THR A 488 -5.75 -2.85 -3.09
CA THR A 488 -5.81 -1.38 -3.14
C THR A 488 -7.17 -0.86 -2.67
N ALA A 489 -7.22 0.43 -2.36
CA ALA A 489 -8.47 1.13 -2.02
C ALA A 489 -9.55 1.07 -3.13
N SER A 490 -9.19 0.57 -4.33
CA SER A 490 -10.10 0.37 -5.47
C SER A 490 -10.52 -1.09 -5.66
N ALA A 491 -10.19 -2.00 -4.72
CA ALA A 491 -10.39 -3.45 -4.86
C ALA A 491 -11.83 -3.85 -5.20
N VAL A 492 -12.81 -3.20 -4.59
CA VAL A 492 -14.24 -3.45 -4.86
C VAL A 492 -14.63 -2.92 -6.25
N GLN A 493 -14.13 -1.74 -6.62
CA GLN A 493 -14.53 -1.03 -7.85
C GLN A 493 -14.06 -1.73 -9.13
N VAL A 494 -12.90 -2.39 -9.12
CA VAL A 494 -12.32 -3.03 -10.30
C VAL A 494 -12.79 -4.48 -10.51
N ARG A 495 -13.72 -4.97 -9.72
CA ARG A 495 -14.40 -6.27 -9.87
C ARG A 495 -15.74 -6.17 -10.58
N ALA A 496 -16.11 -4.99 -11.04
CA ALA A 496 -17.30 -4.72 -11.82
C ALA A 496 -16.89 -4.06 -13.16
N PRO A 497 -17.74 -4.14 -14.19
CA PRO A 497 -17.53 -3.43 -15.45
C PRO A 497 -17.30 -1.93 -15.24
N ILE A 498 -16.68 -1.27 -16.20
CA ILE A 498 -16.35 0.16 -16.12
C ILE A 498 -17.60 0.98 -15.78
N TYR A 499 -17.50 1.78 -14.71
CA TYR A 499 -18.60 2.58 -14.20
C TYR A 499 -18.40 4.06 -14.52
N ARG A 500 -19.33 4.65 -15.31
CA ARG A 500 -19.27 6.07 -15.73
C ARG A 500 -19.58 7.07 -14.61
N GLY A 501 -20.24 6.68 -13.54
CA GLY A 501 -20.64 7.56 -12.43
C GLY A 501 -19.51 8.14 -11.60
N ALA A 502 -18.27 7.78 -11.89
CA ALA A 502 -17.07 8.37 -11.30
C ALA A 502 -16.60 9.64 -12.03
N LEU A 503 -17.13 9.90 -13.25
CA LEU A 503 -16.77 11.08 -14.05
C LEU A 503 -17.46 12.32 -13.49
N GLN A 504 -16.73 13.43 -13.47
CA GLN A 504 -17.22 14.75 -13.03
C GLN A 504 -17.90 14.75 -11.65
N ARG A 505 -17.46 13.85 -10.76
CA ARG A 505 -18.00 13.73 -9.40
C ARG A 505 -17.87 15.03 -8.62
N TRP A 506 -16.79 15.77 -8.85
CA TRP A 506 -16.54 17.05 -8.20
C TRP A 506 -17.69 18.06 -8.38
N LYS A 507 -18.41 18.04 -9.52
CA LYS A 507 -19.52 18.96 -9.80
C LYS A 507 -20.66 18.83 -8.78
N LYS A 508 -20.82 17.65 -8.16
CA LYS A 508 -21.84 17.39 -7.14
C LYS A 508 -21.61 18.15 -5.83
N TYR A 509 -20.40 18.60 -5.60
CA TYR A 509 -20.02 19.38 -4.40
C TYR A 509 -20.22 20.90 -4.59
N GLY A 510 -20.52 21.35 -5.82
CA GLY A 510 -20.85 22.73 -6.15
C GLY A 510 -19.76 23.72 -5.77
N SER A 511 -20.19 24.90 -5.29
CA SER A 511 -19.29 26.00 -4.91
C SER A 511 -18.34 25.70 -3.73
N ARG A 512 -18.56 24.62 -3.00
CA ARG A 512 -17.69 24.23 -1.89
C ARG A 512 -16.27 23.84 -2.32
N LEU A 513 -16.07 23.47 -3.59
CA LEU A 513 -14.77 23.21 -4.18
C LEU A 513 -14.20 24.42 -4.93
N GLN A 514 -14.82 25.60 -4.85
CA GLN A 514 -14.34 26.81 -5.53
C GLN A 514 -12.90 27.18 -5.16
N PRO A 515 -12.44 27.09 -3.90
CA PRO A 515 -11.05 27.39 -3.58
C PRO A 515 -10.05 26.47 -4.29
N LEU A 516 -10.38 25.19 -4.49
CA LEU A 516 -9.54 24.27 -5.26
C LEU A 516 -9.57 24.63 -6.75
N ARG A 517 -10.74 24.95 -7.28
CA ARG A 517 -10.91 25.38 -8.66
C ARG A 517 -10.07 26.62 -8.96
N ASP A 518 -10.20 27.66 -8.13
CA ASP A 518 -9.44 28.92 -8.26
C ASP A 518 -7.91 28.67 -8.23
N LEU A 519 -7.45 27.78 -7.35
CA LEU A 519 -6.04 27.38 -7.27
C LEU A 519 -5.55 26.75 -8.58
N LEU A 520 -6.30 25.82 -9.15
CA LEU A 520 -5.92 25.10 -10.36
C LEU A 520 -6.00 26.00 -11.60
N GLU A 521 -7.08 26.78 -11.76
CA GLU A 521 -7.28 27.72 -12.87
C GLU A 521 -6.25 28.86 -12.86
N SER A 522 -5.91 29.40 -11.68
CA SER A 522 -4.85 30.43 -11.56
C SER A 522 -3.47 29.91 -12.00
N ALA A 523 -3.23 28.60 -11.92
CA ALA A 523 -2.03 27.96 -12.43
C ALA A 523 -2.15 27.50 -13.90
N GLY A 524 -3.21 27.90 -14.63
CA GLY A 524 -3.39 27.59 -16.04
C GLY A 524 -3.90 26.16 -16.33
N VAL A 525 -4.43 25.46 -15.32
CA VAL A 525 -4.97 24.11 -15.51
C VAL A 525 -6.43 24.19 -15.95
N ASP A 526 -6.77 23.56 -17.08
CA ASP A 526 -8.15 23.39 -17.50
C ASP A 526 -8.85 22.34 -16.61
N VAL A 527 -9.84 22.77 -15.84
CA VAL A 527 -10.57 21.93 -14.88
C VAL A 527 -11.81 21.26 -15.48
N GLU A 528 -12.21 21.67 -16.67
CA GLU A 528 -13.38 21.09 -17.36
C GLU A 528 -13.00 19.91 -18.29
N SER A 529 -11.72 19.85 -18.71
CA SER A 529 -11.21 18.84 -19.63
C SER A 529 -11.04 17.44 -19.02
#